data_c56c288ebd2e89327a4344d68ffe26bc
#
_entry.id   c56c288ebd2e89327a4344d68ffe26bc
#
_cell.length_a   1.000
_cell.length_b   1.000
_cell.length_c   1.000
_cell.angle_alpha   90.00
_cell.angle_beta   90.00
_cell.angle_gamma   90.00
#
_symmetry.space_group_name_H-M   'P 1'
#
loop_
_entity.id
_entity.type
_entity.pdbx_description
1 polymer ?
#
loop_
_entity_poly.entity_id
_entity_poly.type
_entity_poly.pdbx_seq_one_letter_code
_entity_poly.pdbx_strand_id
1 'polypeptide(L)'
;MVPVEGALLKLECLQPTGSFKVRGFFAAALALPTERLARGLITVSAGNAAQACAYVAYKLGVPCRVVMYDNAPPPKVEGVKRWGGTTIPMPRADLLEWMAREGWTTEPESFIHPFAEPEVMAGHGGLGLELLEDVPNLARVIVPVGGGGLSSGVASALKASRPDIEVIGVQSDGYPLWHRAFAEGGPVSIKPETIADGTTAPFDARMFALLKESVDTWLVVPEPRLRAAIPEIASAAKVVAEGAGALAYAALEQLPPGPPTVAIVSGGNIDPVLLASLLN
;
A
#
# COMPACT_ATOMS: atom_id res chain seq x y z
N MET A 1 -4.96 -8.94 -15.78
CA MET A 1 -3.64 -9.40 -15.30
C MET A 1 -2.68 -9.59 -16.48
N VAL A 2 -1.37 -9.53 -16.24
CA VAL A 2 -0.34 -9.71 -17.27
C VAL A 2 0.52 -10.91 -16.89
N PRO A 3 0.70 -11.88 -17.81
CA PRO A 3 1.59 -13.03 -17.56
C PRO A 3 3.06 -12.60 -17.61
N VAL A 4 3.84 -13.13 -16.68
CA VAL A 4 5.30 -13.08 -16.64
C VAL A 4 5.82 -14.48 -16.36
N GLU A 5 7.14 -14.69 -16.42
CA GLU A 5 7.72 -15.99 -16.12
C GLU A 5 7.34 -16.43 -14.69
N GLY A 6 6.67 -17.56 -14.57
CA GLY A 6 6.28 -18.17 -13.29
C GLY A 6 5.10 -17.54 -12.56
N ALA A 7 4.49 -16.45 -13.05
CA ALA A 7 3.40 -15.77 -12.35
C ALA A 7 2.49 -14.91 -13.24
N LEU A 8 1.40 -14.41 -12.65
CA LEU A 8 0.57 -13.34 -13.18
C LEU A 8 0.78 -12.07 -12.37
N LEU A 9 0.82 -10.91 -13.01
CA LEU A 9 0.85 -9.62 -12.34
C LEU A 9 -0.55 -9.03 -12.21
N LYS A 10 -0.98 -8.68 -11.00
CA LYS A 10 -2.18 -7.86 -10.75
C LYS A 10 -1.75 -6.40 -10.68
N LEU A 11 -2.16 -5.61 -11.68
CA LEU A 11 -1.63 -4.26 -11.91
C LEU A 11 -2.45 -3.18 -11.19
N GLU A 12 -2.29 -3.02 -9.89
CA GLU A 12 -2.91 -1.95 -9.11
C GLU A 12 -2.27 -0.56 -9.37
N CYS A 13 -1.11 -0.50 -10.00
CA CYS A 13 -0.52 0.73 -10.52
C CYS A 13 -1.37 1.41 -11.61
N LEU A 14 -2.33 0.71 -12.22
CA LEU A 14 -3.27 1.25 -13.21
C LEU A 14 -4.55 1.84 -12.60
N GLN A 15 -4.71 1.81 -11.29
CA GLN A 15 -5.81 2.50 -10.61
C GLN A 15 -5.74 4.01 -10.84
N PRO A 16 -6.88 4.77 -10.76
CA PRO A 16 -6.95 6.20 -11.11
C PRO A 16 -5.91 7.09 -10.44
N THR A 17 -5.43 6.72 -9.24
CA THR A 17 -4.36 7.46 -8.53
C THR A 17 -3.02 6.73 -8.58
N GLY A 18 -2.86 5.78 -9.50
CA GLY A 18 -1.62 5.03 -9.65
C GLY A 18 -1.33 4.03 -8.54
N SER A 19 -2.31 3.66 -7.69
CA SER A 19 -2.11 2.66 -6.63
C SER A 19 -3.42 2.05 -6.11
N PHE A 20 -3.32 0.90 -5.46
CA PHE A 20 -4.41 0.18 -4.81
C PHE A 20 -5.18 0.99 -3.75
N LYS A 21 -4.60 2.06 -3.23
CA LYS A 21 -5.12 2.83 -2.09
C LYS A 21 -6.55 3.34 -2.30
N VAL A 22 -6.95 3.63 -3.54
CA VAL A 22 -8.30 4.09 -3.86
C VAL A 22 -9.39 3.11 -3.40
N ARG A 23 -9.13 1.80 -3.41
CA ARG A 23 -10.08 0.75 -2.99
C ARG A 23 -10.48 0.92 -1.53
N GLY A 24 -9.50 0.99 -0.64
CA GLY A 24 -9.72 1.17 0.79
C GLY A 24 -10.34 2.53 1.14
N PHE A 25 -9.86 3.59 0.50
CA PHE A 25 -10.40 4.94 0.75
C PHE A 25 -11.84 5.09 0.27
N PHE A 26 -12.23 4.50 -0.86
CA PHE A 26 -13.64 4.47 -1.26
C PHE A 26 -14.50 3.68 -0.29
N ALA A 27 -14.07 2.49 0.12
CA ALA A 27 -14.84 1.66 1.06
C ALA A 27 -15.04 2.39 2.39
N ALA A 28 -13.98 2.98 2.96
CA ALA A 28 -14.07 3.72 4.20
C ALA A 28 -14.97 4.97 4.08
N ALA A 29 -14.82 5.76 3.00
CA ALA A 29 -15.65 6.93 2.80
C ALA A 29 -17.13 6.59 2.62
N LEU A 30 -17.46 5.54 1.86
CA LEU A 30 -18.83 5.11 1.63
C LEU A 30 -19.48 4.44 2.85
N ALA A 31 -18.70 3.96 3.80
CA ALA A 31 -19.19 3.44 5.07
C ALA A 31 -19.54 4.55 6.08
N LEU A 32 -19.12 5.80 5.84
CA LEU A 32 -19.45 6.92 6.72
C LEU A 32 -20.94 7.29 6.65
N PRO A 33 -21.54 7.68 7.77
CA PRO A 33 -22.86 8.35 7.74
C PRO A 33 -22.81 9.61 6.85
N THR A 34 -23.91 9.89 6.15
CA THR A 34 -24.00 11.01 5.19
C THR A 34 -23.55 12.35 5.78
N GLU A 35 -23.95 12.64 7.03
CA GLU A 35 -23.58 13.88 7.72
C GLU A 35 -22.08 13.95 8.06
N ARG A 36 -21.45 12.80 8.29
CA ARG A 36 -20.01 12.71 8.54
C ARG A 36 -19.24 12.86 7.23
N LEU A 37 -19.68 12.19 6.18
CA LEU A 37 -19.09 12.33 4.84
C LEU A 37 -19.18 13.76 4.32
N ALA A 38 -20.31 14.43 4.50
CA ALA A 38 -20.52 15.82 4.06
C ALA A 38 -19.55 16.84 4.69
N ARG A 39 -18.98 16.54 5.85
CA ARG A 39 -17.94 17.38 6.47
C ARG A 39 -16.60 17.31 5.76
N GLY A 40 -16.40 16.30 4.91
CA GLY A 40 -15.17 16.05 4.18
C GLY A 40 -14.31 14.94 4.78
N LEU A 41 -13.18 14.70 4.13
CA LEU A 41 -12.23 13.67 4.49
C LEU A 41 -10.89 14.29 4.90
N ILE A 42 -10.25 13.69 5.90
CA ILE A 42 -8.88 14.02 6.29
C ILE A 42 -8.05 12.75 6.42
N THR A 43 -6.79 12.80 6.02
CA THR A 43 -5.81 11.71 6.23
C THR A 43 -4.43 12.27 6.52
N VAL A 44 -3.51 11.40 6.91
CA VAL A 44 -2.09 11.72 7.11
C VAL A 44 -1.23 10.89 6.19
N SER A 45 -0.62 11.52 5.20
CA SER A 45 0.29 10.87 4.24
C SER A 45 0.92 11.89 3.31
N ALA A 46 2.13 11.61 2.83
CA ALA A 46 2.74 12.33 1.69
C ALA A 46 2.82 11.44 0.43
N GLY A 47 2.16 10.28 0.38
CA GLY A 47 2.26 9.32 -0.71
C GLY A 47 0.90 8.92 -1.30
N ASN A 48 0.77 7.64 -1.64
CA ASN A 48 -0.40 7.06 -2.30
C ASN A 48 -1.72 7.24 -1.54
N ALA A 49 -1.70 7.19 -0.21
CA ALA A 49 -2.90 7.40 0.60
C ALA A 49 -3.40 8.86 0.51
N ALA A 50 -2.48 9.83 0.45
CA ALA A 50 -2.82 11.24 0.25
C ALA A 50 -3.60 11.48 -1.06
N GLN A 51 -3.08 10.95 -2.16
CA GLN A 51 -3.72 11.06 -3.48
C GLN A 51 -5.06 10.31 -3.53
N ALA A 52 -5.13 9.12 -2.91
CA ALA A 52 -6.36 8.34 -2.84
C ALA A 52 -7.45 9.08 -2.06
N CYS A 53 -7.14 9.66 -0.90
CA CYS A 53 -8.06 10.47 -0.12
C CYS A 53 -8.61 11.64 -0.94
N ALA A 54 -7.73 12.42 -1.56
CA ALA A 54 -8.13 13.56 -2.38
C ALA A 54 -8.99 13.17 -3.59
N TYR A 55 -8.63 12.07 -4.28
CA TYR A 55 -9.40 11.55 -5.40
C TYR A 55 -10.81 11.09 -4.99
N VAL A 56 -10.90 10.35 -3.89
CA VAL A 56 -12.18 9.85 -3.37
C VAL A 56 -13.08 11.03 -2.96
N ALA A 57 -12.54 11.99 -2.24
CA ALA A 57 -13.27 13.20 -1.88
C ALA A 57 -13.76 13.98 -3.11
N TYR A 58 -12.90 14.15 -4.13
CA TYR A 58 -13.27 14.75 -5.41
C TYR A 58 -14.45 14.02 -6.09
N LYS A 59 -14.39 12.69 -6.13
CA LYS A 59 -15.45 11.87 -6.74
C LYS A 59 -16.76 11.90 -5.97
N LEU A 60 -16.71 12.07 -4.66
CA LEU A 60 -17.88 12.18 -3.79
C LEU A 60 -18.37 13.60 -3.60
N GLY A 61 -17.67 14.61 -4.15
CA GLY A 61 -18.05 16.02 -4.08
C GLY A 61 -17.91 16.62 -2.67
N VAL A 62 -16.96 16.13 -1.87
CA VAL A 62 -16.73 16.59 -0.49
C VAL A 62 -15.33 17.19 -0.31
N PRO A 63 -15.12 18.08 0.68
CA PRO A 63 -13.78 18.62 0.97
C PRO A 63 -12.77 17.55 1.32
N CYS A 64 -11.48 17.83 1.05
CA CYS A 64 -10.37 16.98 1.46
C CYS A 64 -9.21 17.79 2.02
N ARG A 65 -8.71 17.36 3.18
CA ARG A 65 -7.47 17.88 3.78
C ARG A 65 -6.49 16.73 4.00
N VAL A 66 -5.22 16.99 3.75
CA VAL A 66 -4.16 16.00 3.92
C VAL A 66 -3.05 16.57 4.79
N VAL A 67 -2.85 15.98 5.97
CA VAL A 67 -1.71 16.28 6.83
C VAL A 67 -0.48 15.60 6.28
N MET A 68 0.62 16.36 6.09
CA MET A 68 1.88 15.83 5.59
C MET A 68 3.06 16.61 6.17
N TYR A 69 4.25 16.05 6.07
CA TYR A 69 5.46 16.77 6.46
C TYR A 69 5.61 18.06 5.66
N ASP A 70 6.09 19.12 6.31
CA ASP A 70 6.31 20.44 5.73
C ASP A 70 7.36 20.45 4.60
N ASN A 71 8.26 19.46 4.61
CA ASN A 71 9.28 19.23 3.57
C ASN A 71 8.85 18.18 2.52
N ALA A 72 7.57 17.88 2.39
CA ALA A 72 7.07 16.96 1.37
C ALA A 72 7.46 17.43 -0.04
N PRO A 73 7.98 16.56 -0.92
CA PRO A 73 8.37 16.93 -2.28
C PRO A 73 7.21 17.56 -3.06
N PRO A 74 7.46 18.62 -3.87
CA PRO A 74 6.42 19.30 -4.64
C PRO A 74 5.50 18.38 -5.45
N PRO A 75 5.98 17.32 -6.14
CA PRO A 75 5.11 16.40 -6.87
C PRO A 75 4.07 15.68 -5.98
N LYS A 76 4.40 15.42 -4.72
CA LYS A 76 3.48 14.80 -3.75
C LYS A 76 2.38 15.77 -3.31
N VAL A 77 2.72 17.04 -3.13
CA VAL A 77 1.75 18.14 -2.85
C VAL A 77 0.82 18.34 -4.05
N GLU A 78 1.39 18.43 -5.24
CA GLU A 78 0.62 18.61 -6.48
C GLU A 78 -0.30 17.41 -6.78
N GLY A 79 0.09 16.21 -6.39
CA GLY A 79 -0.75 15.00 -6.49
C GLY A 79 -2.05 15.10 -5.69
N VAL A 80 -2.05 15.80 -4.54
CA VAL A 80 -3.25 16.10 -3.75
C VAL A 80 -4.06 17.21 -4.37
N LYS A 81 -3.40 18.33 -4.75
CA LYS A 81 -4.05 19.50 -5.35
C LYS A 81 -4.75 19.19 -6.67
N ARG A 82 -4.20 18.28 -7.48
CA ARG A 82 -4.79 17.80 -8.73
C ARG A 82 -6.25 17.37 -8.57
N TRP A 83 -6.58 16.83 -7.41
CA TRP A 83 -7.91 16.35 -7.06
C TRP A 83 -8.70 17.34 -6.17
N GLY A 84 -8.26 18.60 -6.10
CA GLY A 84 -8.94 19.63 -5.30
C GLY A 84 -8.72 19.53 -3.79
N GLY A 85 -7.85 18.62 -3.32
CA GLY A 85 -7.50 18.52 -1.92
C GLY A 85 -6.56 19.64 -1.48
N THR A 86 -6.61 19.98 -0.19
CA THR A 86 -5.69 20.93 0.46
C THR A 86 -4.70 20.18 1.35
N THR A 87 -3.48 20.71 1.44
CA THR A 87 -2.45 20.11 2.30
C THR A 87 -2.26 20.92 3.57
N ILE A 88 -2.04 20.24 4.68
CA ILE A 88 -1.65 20.82 5.97
C ILE A 88 -0.20 20.43 6.20
N PRO A 89 0.76 21.32 5.85
CA PRO A 89 2.17 21.06 6.12
C PRO A 89 2.42 21.14 7.63
N MET A 90 3.16 20.16 8.17
CA MET A 90 3.44 20.07 9.59
C MET A 90 4.90 19.64 9.81
N PRO A 91 5.67 20.32 10.69
CA PRO A 91 6.99 19.86 11.10
C PRO A 91 6.95 18.40 11.58
N ARG A 92 8.02 17.66 11.33
CA ARG A 92 8.04 16.21 11.64
C ARG A 92 7.69 15.88 13.09
N ALA A 93 8.23 16.67 14.04
CA ALA A 93 7.97 16.46 15.46
C ALA A 93 6.48 16.66 15.80
N ASP A 94 5.89 17.75 15.29
CA ASP A 94 4.49 18.11 15.52
C ASP A 94 3.54 17.09 14.89
N LEU A 95 3.89 16.57 13.71
CA LEU A 95 3.09 15.53 13.03
C LEU A 95 3.11 14.22 13.83
N LEU A 96 4.25 13.81 14.36
CA LEU A 96 4.36 12.62 15.21
C LEU A 96 3.56 12.78 16.50
N GLU A 97 3.60 13.95 17.12
CA GLU A 97 2.80 14.27 18.30
C GLU A 97 1.30 14.28 17.96
N TRP A 98 0.92 14.92 16.84
CA TRP A 98 -0.46 14.95 16.36
C TRP A 98 -1.00 13.54 16.10
N MET A 99 -0.18 12.64 15.52
CA MET A 99 -0.55 11.24 15.36
C MET A 99 -0.68 10.52 16.71
N ALA A 100 0.29 10.69 17.61
CA ALA A 100 0.31 10.00 18.90
C ALA A 100 -0.89 10.34 19.80
N ARG A 101 -1.39 11.57 19.73
CA ARG A 101 -2.58 12.04 20.49
C ARG A 101 -3.89 11.93 19.70
N GLU A 102 -3.89 11.25 18.54
CA GLU A 102 -5.06 11.15 17.65
C GLU A 102 -5.66 12.52 17.30
N GLY A 103 -4.79 13.46 16.91
CA GLY A 103 -5.16 14.86 16.66
C GLY A 103 -6.30 15.05 15.65
N TRP A 104 -6.58 14.04 14.83
CA TRP A 104 -7.74 14.04 13.94
C TRP A 104 -9.09 14.02 14.67
N THR A 105 -9.13 13.65 15.96
CA THR A 105 -10.37 13.64 16.75
C THR A 105 -10.93 15.04 17.00
N THR A 106 -10.11 16.07 16.85
CA THR A 106 -10.50 17.48 16.98
C THR A 106 -10.78 18.15 15.62
N GLU A 107 -10.54 17.46 14.51
CA GLU A 107 -10.81 17.97 13.18
C GLU A 107 -12.28 17.80 12.79
N PRO A 108 -12.84 18.73 11.99
CA PRO A 108 -14.23 18.63 11.57
C PRO A 108 -14.50 17.51 10.58
N GLU A 109 -13.51 17.17 9.75
CA GLU A 109 -13.59 16.14 8.72
C GLU A 109 -13.53 14.73 9.33
N SER A 110 -13.96 13.75 8.57
CA SER A 110 -13.81 12.34 8.93
C SER A 110 -12.42 11.85 8.56
N PHE A 111 -11.68 11.41 9.57
CA PHE A 111 -10.35 10.83 9.36
C PHE A 111 -10.47 9.44 8.75
N ILE A 112 -9.66 9.18 7.71
CA ILE A 112 -9.44 7.84 7.17
C ILE A 112 -7.98 7.48 7.39
N HIS A 113 -7.76 6.44 8.18
CA HIS A 113 -6.40 5.96 8.46
C HIS A 113 -5.78 5.33 7.20
N PRO A 114 -4.50 5.59 6.89
CA PRO A 114 -3.86 5.12 5.64
C PRO A 114 -3.86 3.60 5.44
N PHE A 115 -4.08 2.79 6.49
CA PHE A 115 -4.02 1.33 6.40
C PHE A 115 -4.71 0.55 7.54
N ALA A 116 -4.89 1.11 8.74
CA ALA A 116 -5.26 0.37 9.95
C ALA A 116 -6.75 0.49 10.35
N GLU A 117 -7.64 0.72 9.38
CA GLU A 117 -9.09 0.72 9.60
C GLU A 117 -9.75 -0.51 8.95
N PRO A 118 -10.74 -1.13 9.62
CA PRO A 118 -11.47 -2.27 9.07
C PRO A 118 -12.05 -2.00 7.69
N GLU A 119 -12.66 -0.83 7.48
CA GLU A 119 -13.29 -0.44 6.21
C GLU A 119 -12.24 -0.27 5.10
N VAL A 120 -11.06 0.28 5.42
CA VAL A 120 -9.94 0.39 4.48
C VAL A 120 -9.44 -1.00 4.09
N MET A 121 -9.28 -1.90 5.05
CA MET A 121 -8.87 -3.29 4.80
C MET A 121 -9.93 -4.05 4.00
N ALA A 122 -11.21 -3.87 4.32
CA ALA A 122 -12.32 -4.47 3.57
C ALA A 122 -12.33 -4.03 2.10
N GLY A 123 -12.08 -2.73 1.83
CA GLY A 123 -11.94 -2.23 0.46
C GLY A 123 -10.76 -2.86 -0.29
N HIS A 124 -9.64 -3.12 0.39
CA HIS A 124 -8.52 -3.87 -0.19
C HIS A 124 -8.85 -5.36 -0.38
N GLY A 125 -9.75 -5.92 0.43
CA GLY A 125 -10.27 -7.28 0.27
C GLY A 125 -10.96 -7.51 -1.07
N GLY A 126 -11.57 -6.47 -1.67
CA GLY A 126 -12.12 -6.53 -3.02
C GLY A 126 -11.10 -7.01 -4.07
N LEU A 127 -9.82 -6.66 -3.90
CA LEU A 127 -8.74 -7.20 -4.76
C LEU A 127 -8.61 -8.71 -4.58
N GLY A 128 -8.69 -9.23 -3.36
CA GLY A 128 -8.67 -10.67 -3.09
C GLY A 128 -9.83 -11.40 -3.76
N LEU A 129 -11.04 -10.83 -3.76
CA LEU A 129 -12.21 -11.40 -4.45
C LEU A 129 -12.00 -11.43 -5.96
N GLU A 130 -11.48 -10.35 -6.57
CA GLU A 130 -11.13 -10.32 -7.99
C GLU A 130 -10.10 -11.41 -8.33
N LEU A 131 -9.12 -11.69 -7.47
CA LEU A 131 -8.12 -12.73 -7.70
C LEU A 131 -8.75 -14.13 -7.72
N LEU A 132 -9.75 -14.40 -6.87
CA LEU A 132 -10.48 -15.68 -6.87
C LEU A 132 -11.29 -15.88 -8.16
N GLU A 133 -11.87 -14.80 -8.70
CA GLU A 133 -12.62 -14.83 -9.97
C GLU A 133 -11.67 -14.99 -11.17
N ASP A 134 -10.60 -14.17 -11.21
CA ASP A 134 -9.68 -14.09 -12.33
C ASP A 134 -8.78 -15.35 -12.47
N VAL A 135 -8.46 -16.03 -11.32
CA VAL A 135 -7.56 -17.20 -11.24
C VAL A 135 -8.20 -18.30 -10.40
N PRO A 136 -9.14 -19.09 -10.95
CA PRO A 136 -9.87 -20.11 -10.18
C PRO A 136 -8.99 -21.16 -9.48
N ASN A 137 -7.80 -21.44 -10.06
CA ASN A 137 -6.81 -22.36 -9.50
C ASN A 137 -5.69 -21.66 -8.72
N LEU A 138 -5.89 -20.40 -8.30
CA LEU A 138 -4.92 -19.63 -7.53
C LEU A 138 -4.45 -20.42 -6.30
N ALA A 139 -3.14 -20.47 -6.10
CA ALA A 139 -2.57 -21.18 -4.96
C ALA A 139 -1.62 -20.30 -4.12
N ARG A 140 -1.13 -19.20 -4.72
CA ARG A 140 -0.17 -18.31 -4.04
C ARG A 140 -0.38 -16.85 -4.44
N VAL A 141 -0.35 -15.94 -3.46
CA VAL A 141 -0.37 -14.50 -3.69
C VAL A 141 0.80 -13.83 -2.99
N ILE A 142 1.56 -13.01 -3.73
CA ILE A 142 2.68 -12.24 -3.21
C ILE A 142 2.23 -10.79 -3.04
N VAL A 143 2.32 -10.27 -1.81
CA VAL A 143 1.80 -8.95 -1.44
C VAL A 143 2.90 -8.10 -0.82
N PRO A 144 3.17 -6.88 -1.31
CA PRO A 144 4.08 -5.96 -0.63
C PRO A 144 3.46 -5.46 0.68
N VAL A 145 4.24 -5.45 1.76
CA VAL A 145 3.73 -5.15 3.10
C VAL A 145 4.42 -3.92 3.69
N GLY A 146 3.66 -2.82 3.77
CA GLY A 146 3.99 -1.65 4.58
C GLY A 146 3.27 -1.68 5.92
N GLY A 147 2.22 -0.87 6.10
CA GLY A 147 1.39 -0.89 7.30
C GLY A 147 0.47 -2.12 7.44
N GLY A 148 0.45 -3.02 6.46
CA GLY A 148 -0.29 -4.28 6.54
C GLY A 148 -1.73 -4.26 6.01
N GLY A 149 -2.31 -3.09 5.75
CA GLY A 149 -3.72 -2.99 5.35
C GLY A 149 -4.06 -3.72 4.05
N LEU A 150 -3.17 -3.68 3.03
CA LEU A 150 -3.36 -4.40 1.79
C LEU A 150 -3.31 -5.92 2.03
N SER A 151 -2.25 -6.40 2.67
CA SER A 151 -2.04 -7.83 2.89
C SER A 151 -3.13 -8.44 3.77
N SER A 152 -3.53 -7.75 4.86
CA SER A 152 -4.62 -8.23 5.72
C SER A 152 -5.96 -8.25 4.99
N GLY A 153 -6.29 -7.22 4.21
CA GLY A 153 -7.53 -7.18 3.43
C GLY A 153 -7.59 -8.30 2.38
N VAL A 154 -6.54 -8.42 1.57
CA VAL A 154 -6.44 -9.47 0.53
C VAL A 154 -6.49 -10.85 1.17
N ALA A 155 -5.70 -11.10 2.21
CA ALA A 155 -5.66 -12.38 2.89
C ALA A 155 -7.00 -12.76 3.52
N SER A 156 -7.69 -11.81 4.18
CA SER A 156 -9.01 -12.06 4.76
C SER A 156 -10.01 -12.51 3.70
N ALA A 157 -10.05 -11.85 2.55
CA ALA A 157 -10.95 -12.23 1.46
C ALA A 157 -10.61 -13.60 0.86
N LEU A 158 -9.32 -13.88 0.63
CA LEU A 158 -8.87 -15.16 0.10
C LEU A 158 -9.17 -16.29 1.08
N LYS A 159 -8.73 -16.18 2.32
CA LYS A 159 -8.83 -17.25 3.32
C LYS A 159 -10.25 -17.54 3.79
N ALA A 160 -11.18 -16.57 3.68
CA ALA A 160 -12.60 -16.80 3.92
C ALA A 160 -13.21 -17.82 2.94
N SER A 161 -12.70 -17.89 1.72
CA SER A 161 -13.22 -18.77 0.65
C SER A 161 -12.27 -19.94 0.34
N ARG A 162 -10.97 -19.69 0.39
CA ARG A 162 -9.89 -20.61 0.02
C ARG A 162 -8.74 -20.51 1.04
N PRO A 163 -8.88 -21.14 2.23
CA PRO A 163 -7.86 -21.09 3.29
C PRO A 163 -6.54 -21.76 2.90
N ASP A 164 -6.55 -22.56 1.84
CA ASP A 164 -5.38 -23.22 1.26
C ASP A 164 -4.46 -22.29 0.44
N ILE A 165 -4.92 -21.11 0.05
CA ILE A 165 -4.10 -20.15 -0.70
C ILE A 165 -3.01 -19.58 0.20
N GLU A 166 -1.75 -19.74 -0.20
CA GLU A 166 -0.59 -19.17 0.48
C GLU A 166 -0.50 -17.66 0.23
N VAL A 167 -0.44 -16.88 1.31
CA VAL A 167 -0.20 -15.43 1.26
C VAL A 167 1.22 -15.13 1.71
N ILE A 168 2.03 -14.61 0.77
CA ILE A 168 3.43 -14.27 1.00
C ILE A 168 3.56 -12.77 1.16
N GLY A 169 3.98 -12.32 2.34
CA GLY A 169 4.31 -10.93 2.62
C GLY A 169 5.75 -10.61 2.18
N VAL A 170 5.93 -9.50 1.46
CA VAL A 170 7.25 -9.09 0.96
C VAL A 170 7.64 -7.71 1.47
N GLN A 171 8.87 -7.58 1.92
CA GLN A 171 9.50 -6.33 2.31
C GLN A 171 10.89 -6.19 1.67
N SER A 172 11.41 -4.95 1.61
CA SER A 172 12.80 -4.67 1.26
C SER A 172 13.72 -4.96 2.45
N ASP A 173 14.96 -5.37 2.19
CA ASP A 173 16.01 -5.50 3.19
C ASP A 173 16.40 -4.14 3.81
N GLY A 174 16.14 -3.04 3.10
CA GLY A 174 16.30 -1.69 3.63
C GLY A 174 15.23 -1.26 4.65
N TYR A 175 14.10 -2.00 4.77
CA TYR A 175 13.09 -1.82 5.82
C TYR A 175 12.29 -3.10 6.08
N PRO A 176 12.86 -4.18 6.60
CA PRO A 176 12.21 -5.46 6.84
C PRO A 176 11.49 -5.48 8.21
N LEU A 177 10.63 -4.48 8.47
CA LEU A 177 10.02 -4.24 9.79
C LEU A 177 9.29 -5.48 10.32
N TRP A 178 8.35 -6.01 9.54
CA TRP A 178 7.51 -7.13 9.99
C TRP A 178 8.27 -8.44 10.04
N HIS A 179 9.12 -8.71 9.05
CA HIS A 179 10.00 -9.88 9.06
C HIS A 179 10.82 -9.94 10.36
N ARG A 180 11.43 -8.82 10.77
CA ARG A 180 12.18 -8.73 12.03
C ARG A 180 11.27 -8.77 13.25
N ALA A 181 10.16 -8.06 13.24
CA ALA A 181 9.21 -8.04 14.36
C ALA A 181 8.68 -9.43 14.69
N PHE A 182 8.40 -10.27 13.68
CA PHE A 182 8.00 -11.66 13.90
C PHE A 182 9.13 -12.55 14.39
N ALA A 183 10.34 -12.35 13.90
CA ALA A 183 11.52 -13.08 14.37
C ALA A 183 11.88 -12.73 15.84
N GLU A 184 11.73 -11.48 16.24
CA GLU A 184 12.07 -10.95 17.57
C GLU A 184 10.87 -11.02 18.55
N GLY A 185 9.66 -11.32 18.05
CA GLY A 185 8.44 -11.47 18.87
C GLY A 185 7.80 -10.16 19.32
N GLY A 186 8.13 -9.02 18.69
CA GLY A 186 7.57 -7.72 19.07
C GLY A 186 8.12 -6.53 18.27
N PRO A 187 7.90 -5.31 18.76
CA PRO A 187 8.29 -4.09 18.06
C PRO A 187 9.83 -3.99 17.90
N VAL A 188 10.24 -3.59 16.70
CA VAL A 188 11.63 -3.32 16.33
C VAL A 188 11.80 -1.89 15.86
N SER A 189 12.99 -1.34 16.01
CA SER A 189 13.35 -0.01 15.50
C SER A 189 14.29 -0.15 14.32
N ILE A 190 13.87 0.32 13.16
CA ILE A 190 14.64 0.29 11.92
C ILE A 190 14.58 1.68 11.28
N LYS A 191 15.72 2.20 10.84
CA LYS A 191 15.76 3.39 9.99
C LYS A 191 15.51 2.95 8.55
N PRO A 192 14.52 3.53 7.85
CA PRO A 192 14.27 3.17 6.45
C PRO A 192 15.42 3.58 5.54
N GLU A 193 15.93 2.63 4.74
CA GLU A 193 16.96 2.83 3.71
C GLU A 193 16.56 2.10 2.43
N THR A 194 15.37 2.41 1.90
CA THR A 194 14.75 1.71 0.77
C THR A 194 14.12 2.67 -0.23
N ILE A 195 14.11 2.29 -1.52
CA ILE A 195 13.30 2.95 -2.55
C ILE A 195 11.81 2.56 -2.48
N ALA A 196 11.45 1.57 -1.68
CA ALA A 196 10.05 1.18 -1.43
C ALA A 196 9.41 2.06 -0.34
N ASP A 197 9.45 3.38 -0.50
CA ASP A 197 8.98 4.37 0.47
C ASP A 197 7.53 4.15 0.94
N GLY A 198 6.67 3.63 0.06
CA GLY A 198 5.29 3.26 0.37
C GLY A 198 5.14 2.12 1.39
N THR A 199 6.22 1.41 1.73
CA THR A 199 6.22 0.31 2.71
C THR A 199 6.88 0.68 4.05
N THR A 200 7.25 1.94 4.27
CA THR A 200 7.97 2.38 5.47
C THR A 200 7.07 2.79 6.64
N ALA A 201 5.87 2.21 6.74
CA ALA A 201 4.97 2.46 7.86
C ALA A 201 5.58 1.98 9.19
N PRO A 202 5.33 2.69 10.32
CA PRO A 202 5.81 2.28 11.62
C PRO A 202 5.11 1.01 12.13
N PHE A 203 5.68 0.40 13.17
CA PHE A 203 5.05 -0.73 13.86
C PHE A 203 3.71 -0.31 14.47
N ASP A 204 2.70 -1.16 14.30
CA ASP A 204 1.39 -1.05 14.94
C ASP A 204 1.03 -2.43 15.54
N ALA A 205 0.73 -2.45 16.84
CA ALA A 205 0.48 -3.71 17.55
C ALA A 205 -0.79 -4.44 17.07
N ARG A 206 -1.81 -3.70 16.62
CA ARG A 206 -3.04 -4.29 16.05
C ARG A 206 -2.73 -4.96 14.73
N MET A 207 -1.93 -4.29 13.88
CA MET A 207 -1.50 -4.85 12.60
C MET A 207 -0.55 -6.04 12.78
N PHE A 208 0.30 -6.05 13.83
CA PHE A 208 1.13 -7.20 14.15
C PHE A 208 0.30 -8.45 14.42
N ALA A 209 -0.77 -8.34 15.21
CA ALA A 209 -1.68 -9.45 15.48
C ALA A 209 -2.38 -9.94 14.20
N LEU A 210 -2.92 -9.01 13.38
CA LEU A 210 -3.60 -9.35 12.13
C LEU A 210 -2.66 -9.99 11.10
N LEU A 211 -1.45 -9.46 10.96
CA LEU A 211 -0.46 -10.00 10.01
C LEU A 211 0.03 -11.39 10.41
N LYS A 212 0.07 -11.68 11.70
CA LYS A 212 0.42 -13.02 12.20
C LYS A 212 -0.59 -14.10 11.76
N GLU A 213 -1.84 -13.71 11.61
CA GLU A 213 -2.92 -14.62 11.19
C GLU A 213 -3.12 -14.63 9.66
N SER A 214 -2.73 -13.57 8.97
CA SER A 214 -3.05 -13.37 7.56
C SER A 214 -1.91 -13.67 6.60
N VAL A 215 -0.66 -13.62 7.04
CA VAL A 215 0.53 -13.84 6.19
C VAL A 215 1.19 -15.15 6.59
N ASP A 216 1.28 -16.08 5.64
CA ASP A 216 1.83 -17.42 5.90
C ASP A 216 3.36 -17.44 5.82
N THR A 217 3.93 -16.68 4.89
CA THR A 217 5.38 -16.66 4.61
C THR A 217 5.87 -15.24 4.43
N TRP A 218 7.10 -14.95 4.87
CA TRP A 218 7.75 -13.65 4.72
C TRP A 218 8.99 -13.76 3.85
N LEU A 219 9.08 -12.90 2.85
CA LEU A 219 10.27 -12.74 2.01
C LEU A 219 10.86 -11.34 2.16
N VAL A 220 12.17 -11.26 2.07
CA VAL A 220 12.92 -10.00 2.09
C VAL A 220 13.71 -9.89 0.80
N VAL A 221 13.46 -8.82 0.05
CA VAL A 221 14.09 -8.53 -1.24
C VAL A 221 15.25 -7.58 -1.04
N PRO A 222 16.45 -7.91 -1.54
CA PRO A 222 17.59 -6.99 -1.55
C PRO A 222 17.32 -5.74 -2.39
N GLU A 223 17.73 -4.56 -1.92
CA GLU A 223 17.57 -3.29 -2.64
C GLU A 223 18.09 -3.31 -4.09
N PRO A 224 19.25 -3.92 -4.41
CA PRO A 224 19.72 -4.01 -5.80
C PRO A 224 18.74 -4.80 -6.69
N ARG A 225 18.14 -5.89 -6.16
CA ARG A 225 17.13 -6.67 -6.89
C ARG A 225 15.82 -5.88 -7.09
N LEU A 226 15.40 -5.15 -6.05
CA LEU A 226 14.24 -4.28 -6.13
C LEU A 226 14.41 -3.20 -7.21
N ARG A 227 15.60 -2.59 -7.28
CA ARG A 227 15.93 -1.60 -8.31
C ARG A 227 15.87 -2.19 -9.73
N ALA A 228 16.39 -3.39 -9.92
CA ALA A 228 16.36 -4.10 -11.21
C ALA A 228 14.92 -4.49 -11.63
N ALA A 229 14.05 -4.79 -10.67
CA ALA A 229 12.67 -5.19 -10.95
C ALA A 229 11.84 -4.10 -11.66
N ILE A 230 12.13 -2.82 -11.42
CA ILE A 230 11.34 -1.70 -11.99
C ILE A 230 11.47 -1.65 -13.52
N PRO A 231 12.66 -1.60 -14.14
CA PRO A 231 12.78 -1.68 -15.58
C PRO A 231 12.31 -3.02 -16.18
N GLU A 232 12.46 -4.12 -15.44
CA GLU A 232 11.95 -5.42 -15.88
C GLU A 232 10.41 -5.41 -16.00
N ILE A 233 9.70 -4.89 -15.03
CA ILE A 233 8.23 -4.71 -15.08
C ILE A 233 7.85 -3.81 -16.25
N ALA A 234 8.56 -2.70 -16.44
CA ALA A 234 8.31 -1.80 -17.58
C ALA A 234 8.47 -2.51 -18.93
N SER A 235 9.48 -3.37 -19.04
CA SER A 235 9.72 -4.18 -20.24
C SER A 235 8.69 -5.30 -20.41
N ALA A 236 8.36 -6.04 -19.35
CA ALA A 236 7.48 -7.21 -19.44
C ALA A 236 5.99 -6.84 -19.49
N ALA A 237 5.54 -5.94 -18.61
CA ALA A 237 4.12 -5.61 -18.45
C ALA A 237 3.73 -4.28 -19.11
N LYS A 238 4.68 -3.50 -19.64
CA LYS A 238 4.46 -2.18 -20.27
C LYS A 238 3.82 -1.15 -19.33
N VAL A 239 4.11 -1.27 -18.05
CA VAL A 239 3.65 -0.34 -17.01
C VAL A 239 4.82 0.14 -16.15
N VAL A 240 4.63 1.27 -15.46
CA VAL A 240 5.60 1.78 -14.49
C VAL A 240 5.19 1.32 -13.10
N ALA A 241 6.13 0.70 -12.37
CA ALA A 241 6.00 0.40 -10.95
C ALA A 241 6.88 1.34 -10.11
N GLU A 242 6.42 1.73 -8.94
CA GLU A 242 7.26 2.32 -7.89
C GLU A 242 7.97 1.24 -7.08
N GLY A 243 8.93 1.61 -6.21
CA GLY A 243 9.66 0.62 -5.41
C GLY A 243 8.74 -0.31 -4.61
N ALA A 244 7.75 0.23 -3.91
CA ALA A 244 6.75 -0.58 -3.19
C ALA A 244 5.95 -1.50 -4.14
N GLY A 245 5.64 -1.02 -5.34
CA GLY A 245 4.91 -1.77 -6.36
C GLY A 245 5.72 -2.92 -6.97
N ALA A 246 7.03 -2.79 -7.02
CA ALA A 246 7.93 -3.78 -7.63
C ALA A 246 8.32 -4.93 -6.68
N LEU A 247 8.10 -4.80 -5.37
CA LEU A 247 8.51 -5.78 -4.35
C LEU A 247 8.01 -7.21 -4.64
N ALA A 248 6.73 -7.35 -4.95
CA ALA A 248 6.14 -8.67 -5.19
C ALA A 248 6.73 -9.36 -6.44
N TYR A 249 6.99 -8.60 -7.49
CA TYR A 249 7.68 -9.10 -8.69
C TYR A 249 9.13 -9.47 -8.38
N ALA A 250 9.84 -8.61 -7.68
CA ALA A 250 11.24 -8.86 -7.31
C ALA A 250 11.42 -10.12 -6.45
N ALA A 251 10.41 -10.50 -5.68
CA ALA A 251 10.44 -11.70 -4.84
C ALA A 251 10.22 -13.01 -5.61
N LEU A 252 9.74 -12.97 -6.86
CA LEU A 252 9.43 -14.18 -7.64
C LEU A 252 10.64 -15.11 -7.79
N GLU A 253 11.83 -14.58 -7.97
CA GLU A 253 13.06 -15.38 -8.12
C GLU A 253 13.46 -16.18 -6.86
N GLN A 254 12.93 -15.79 -5.68
CA GLN A 254 13.18 -16.52 -4.43
C GLN A 254 12.24 -17.73 -4.27
N LEU A 255 11.28 -17.88 -5.16
CA LEU A 255 10.30 -18.96 -5.11
C LEU A 255 10.64 -20.05 -6.13
N PRO A 256 10.52 -21.31 -5.75
CA PRO A 256 10.67 -22.40 -6.71
C PRO A 256 9.55 -22.34 -7.75
N PRO A 257 9.79 -22.79 -8.98
CA PRO A 257 8.73 -23.03 -9.95
C PRO A 257 7.62 -23.88 -9.32
N GLY A 258 6.38 -23.47 -9.52
CA GLY A 258 5.33 -24.15 -8.77
C GLY A 258 3.91 -23.73 -9.14
N PRO A 259 3.02 -23.71 -8.16
CA PRO A 259 1.59 -23.52 -8.37
C PRO A 259 1.26 -22.12 -8.92
N PRO A 260 0.04 -21.94 -9.48
CA PRO A 260 -0.43 -20.65 -9.97
C PRO A 260 -0.26 -19.53 -8.94
N THR A 261 0.56 -18.57 -9.31
CA THR A 261 1.02 -17.48 -8.43
C THR A 261 0.60 -16.12 -9.00
N VAL A 262 0.12 -15.23 -8.15
CA VAL A 262 -0.12 -13.82 -8.50
C VAL A 262 0.79 -12.92 -7.66
N ALA A 263 1.50 -12.01 -8.33
CA ALA A 263 2.27 -10.93 -7.70
C ALA A 263 1.53 -9.60 -7.87
N ILE A 264 1.31 -8.87 -6.77
CA ILE A 264 0.58 -7.61 -6.80
C ILE A 264 1.54 -6.44 -7.04
N VAL A 265 1.41 -5.79 -8.20
CA VAL A 265 2.07 -4.50 -8.51
C VAL A 265 1.24 -3.38 -7.89
N SER A 266 1.52 -3.07 -6.64
CA SER A 266 0.63 -2.28 -5.78
C SER A 266 0.53 -0.79 -6.12
N GLY A 267 1.54 -0.21 -6.79
CA GLY A 267 1.55 1.19 -7.18
C GLY A 267 2.64 1.52 -8.20
N GLY A 268 2.50 2.70 -8.83
CA GLY A 268 3.38 3.19 -9.89
C GLY A 268 3.78 4.67 -9.72
N ASN A 269 3.54 5.28 -8.58
CA ASN A 269 3.85 6.71 -8.32
C ASN A 269 5.33 6.94 -7.98
N ILE A 270 6.23 6.47 -8.84
CA ILE A 270 7.68 6.66 -8.70
C ILE A 270 8.09 8.10 -9.04
N ASP A 271 9.12 8.59 -8.36
CA ASP A 271 9.75 9.86 -8.73
C ASP A 271 10.37 9.75 -10.14
N PRO A 272 10.08 10.69 -11.06
CA PRO A 272 10.59 10.63 -12.44
C PRO A 272 12.13 10.64 -12.54
N VAL A 273 12.81 11.33 -11.61
CA VAL A 273 14.28 11.38 -11.61
C VAL A 273 14.84 10.02 -11.19
N LEU A 274 14.23 9.41 -10.17
CA LEU A 274 14.60 8.05 -9.77
C LEU A 274 14.32 7.06 -10.90
N LEU A 275 13.15 7.12 -11.53
CA LEU A 275 12.82 6.25 -12.66
C LEU A 275 13.84 6.36 -13.78
N ALA A 276 14.18 7.58 -14.19
CA ALA A 276 15.17 7.82 -15.24
C ALA A 276 16.54 7.21 -14.88
N SER A 277 16.95 7.28 -13.61
CA SER A 277 18.19 6.68 -13.13
C SER A 277 18.23 5.15 -13.12
N LEU A 278 17.05 4.51 -13.09
CA LEU A 278 16.92 3.06 -13.09
C LEU A 278 16.77 2.47 -14.51
N LEU A 279 16.46 3.31 -15.50
CA LEU A 279 16.30 2.91 -16.90
C LEU A 279 17.61 3.04 -17.71
N ASN A 280 18.64 3.72 -17.15
CA ASN A 280 19.96 3.87 -17.74
C ASN A 280 20.95 2.84 -17.17
#